data_9b76e1bbc24e71b9c40ddeb48aefe820
#
_entry.id   9b76e1bbc24e71b9c40ddeb48aefe820
#
_cell.length_a   1.000
_cell.length_b   1.000
_cell.length_c   1.000
_cell.angle_alpha   90.00
_cell.angle_beta   90.00
_cell.angle_gamma   90.00
#
_symmetry.space_group_name_H-M   'P 1'
#
loop_
_entity.id
_entity.type
_entity.pdbx_description
1 polymer ?
#
loop_
_entity_poly.entity_id
_entity_poly.type
_entity_poly.pdbx_seq_one_letter_code
_entity_poly.pdbx_strand_id
1 'polypeptide(L)'
;IFGASPAMFATTLLACDMGGYPLAMQLAEGDVAIGNFAGLILGTMMGPTIVFTIPVALGIIKKEDRGYLGAGVLAGLITVPIGCIVGGLMMNTLAPEYHLNFITIIQNLIPVIIIAALIVLGLWFAPGPMINGFNKFGTGVTIVITALTAIAVFEQITGIMFPVFHIMVENPADGSRGLDSGLLTCGQIAIVLIGAFPMVEWITRTFGKPLEKIGAALGMNEQGSAGMVANLANNIAMFNIMGEMNPKGKLLNVAFAVSAA
;
A
#
# COMPACT_ATOMS: atom_id res chain seq x y z
N ILE A 1 11.99 -12.60 -14.42
CA ILE A 1 11.47 -12.23 -15.74
C ILE A 1 12.06 -10.88 -16.11
N PHE A 2 12.50 -10.67 -17.34
CA PHE A 2 13.13 -9.42 -17.84
C PHE A 2 14.38 -8.95 -17.07
N GLY A 3 15.06 -9.84 -16.32
CA GLY A 3 16.23 -9.50 -15.53
C GLY A 3 15.92 -8.78 -14.20
N ALA A 4 14.64 -8.62 -13.84
CA ALA A 4 14.25 -8.11 -12.54
C ALA A 4 14.46 -9.17 -11.45
N SER A 5 14.93 -8.74 -10.28
CA SER A 5 15.11 -9.61 -9.12
C SER A 5 13.76 -10.20 -8.64
N PRO A 6 13.73 -11.49 -8.22
CA PRO A 6 12.56 -12.08 -7.57
C PRO A 6 12.09 -11.30 -6.33
N ALA A 7 12.98 -10.58 -5.66
CA ALA A 7 12.66 -9.73 -4.51
C ALA A 7 11.51 -8.75 -4.79
N MET A 8 11.44 -8.22 -6.03
CA MET A 8 10.39 -7.28 -6.43
C MET A 8 8.99 -7.90 -6.39
N PHE A 9 8.87 -9.22 -6.56
CA PHE A 9 7.57 -9.91 -6.50
C PHE A 9 6.98 -9.91 -5.09
N ALA A 10 7.81 -10.07 -4.06
CA ALA A 10 7.36 -10.15 -2.67
C ALA A 10 6.49 -8.94 -2.28
N THR A 11 6.94 -7.76 -2.64
CA THR A 11 6.36 -6.48 -2.21
C THR A 11 5.37 -5.86 -3.20
N THR A 12 5.13 -6.51 -4.33
CA THR A 12 3.97 -6.18 -5.18
C THR A 12 2.65 -6.63 -4.55
N LEU A 13 2.69 -7.64 -3.68
CA LEU A 13 1.50 -8.22 -3.03
C LEU A 13 1.49 -8.03 -1.52
N LEU A 14 2.67 -8.02 -0.87
CA LEU A 14 2.79 -7.91 0.58
C LEU A 14 3.33 -6.53 0.97
N ALA A 15 2.74 -5.95 2.00
CA ALA A 15 3.28 -4.74 2.62
C ALA A 15 4.64 -5.03 3.28
N CYS A 16 5.49 -4.02 3.37
CA CYS A 16 6.83 -4.15 3.95
C CYS A 16 6.79 -4.71 5.38
N ASP A 17 5.85 -4.26 6.19
CA ASP A 17 5.60 -4.63 7.59
C ASP A 17 4.77 -5.91 7.76
N MET A 18 4.18 -6.43 6.68
CA MET A 18 3.38 -7.66 6.67
C MET A 18 4.12 -8.84 6.03
N GLY A 19 5.40 -8.96 6.29
CA GLY A 19 6.24 -10.04 5.77
C GLY A 19 6.85 -9.77 4.39
N GLY A 20 6.50 -8.67 3.73
CA GLY A 20 7.05 -8.29 2.42
C GLY A 20 8.54 -8.01 2.48
N TYR A 21 9.00 -7.27 3.49
CA TYR A 21 10.41 -6.94 3.64
C TYR A 21 11.31 -8.18 3.88
N PRO A 22 11.06 -9.04 4.88
CA PRO A 22 11.90 -10.22 5.08
C PRO A 22 11.86 -11.16 3.88
N LEU A 23 10.73 -11.32 3.20
CA LEU A 23 10.65 -12.12 1.99
C LEU A 23 11.44 -11.51 0.83
N ALA A 24 11.40 -10.18 0.67
CA ALA A 24 12.20 -9.48 -0.33
C ALA A 24 13.70 -9.68 -0.08
N MET A 25 14.14 -9.59 1.18
CA MET A 25 15.53 -9.82 1.56
C MET A 25 15.99 -11.26 1.25
N GLN A 26 15.12 -12.26 1.51
CA GLN A 26 15.41 -13.67 1.16
C GLN A 26 15.51 -13.88 -0.35
N LEU A 27 14.57 -13.31 -1.11
CA LEU A 27 14.53 -13.45 -2.57
C LEU A 27 15.59 -12.61 -3.31
N ALA A 28 16.22 -11.67 -2.62
CA ALA A 28 17.35 -10.90 -3.16
C ALA A 28 18.67 -11.69 -3.17
N GLU A 29 18.71 -12.91 -2.59
CA GLU A 29 19.85 -13.83 -2.64
C GLU A 29 21.18 -13.19 -2.20
N GLY A 30 21.14 -12.32 -1.19
CA GLY A 30 22.30 -11.62 -0.63
C GLY A 30 22.57 -10.24 -1.21
N ASP A 31 21.84 -9.80 -2.24
CA ASP A 31 21.88 -8.41 -2.70
C ASP A 31 21.04 -7.53 -1.78
N VAL A 32 21.70 -7.00 -0.73
CA VAL A 32 21.06 -6.16 0.29
C VAL A 32 20.47 -4.89 -0.31
N ALA A 33 21.07 -4.32 -1.34
CA ALA A 33 20.58 -3.11 -1.98
C ALA A 33 19.26 -3.35 -2.70
N ILE A 34 19.16 -4.44 -3.47
CA ILE A 34 17.92 -4.85 -4.14
C ILE A 34 16.87 -5.30 -3.13
N GLY A 35 17.26 -6.04 -2.07
CA GLY A 35 16.36 -6.43 -1.00
C GLY A 35 15.73 -5.23 -0.31
N ASN A 36 16.51 -4.21 0.02
CA ASN A 36 16.02 -2.96 0.61
C ASN A 36 15.19 -2.14 -0.39
N PHE A 37 15.60 -2.06 -1.64
CA PHE A 37 14.83 -1.36 -2.67
C PHE A 37 13.43 -2.00 -2.86
N ALA A 38 13.38 -3.32 -3.00
CA ALA A 38 12.13 -4.04 -3.11
C ALA A 38 11.32 -3.96 -1.81
N GLY A 39 11.96 -4.24 -0.66
CA GLY A 39 11.32 -4.36 0.64
C GLY A 39 10.82 -3.03 1.20
N LEU A 40 11.63 -1.98 1.10
CA LEU A 40 11.32 -0.68 1.71
C LEU A 40 10.70 0.30 0.72
N ILE A 41 11.24 0.43 -0.50
CA ILE A 41 10.72 1.43 -1.44
C ILE A 41 9.45 0.92 -2.14
N LEU A 42 9.51 -0.22 -2.82
CA LEU A 42 8.32 -0.78 -3.48
C LEU A 42 7.29 -1.27 -2.46
N GLY A 43 7.76 -1.89 -1.38
CA GLY A 43 6.93 -2.49 -0.34
C GLY A 43 6.10 -1.50 0.45
N THR A 44 6.51 -0.23 0.55
CA THR A 44 5.71 0.84 1.16
C THR A 44 4.70 1.45 0.20
N MET A 45 4.96 1.42 -1.10
CA MET A 45 4.09 2.06 -2.09
C MET A 45 3.02 1.12 -2.65
N MET A 46 3.38 -0.13 -2.96
CA MET A 46 2.50 -1.05 -3.68
C MET A 46 1.86 -2.10 -2.77
N GLY A 47 2.64 -2.71 -1.89
CA GLY A 47 2.18 -3.80 -1.03
C GLY A 47 0.97 -3.46 -0.17
N PRO A 48 0.97 -2.37 0.59
CA PRO A 48 -0.17 -2.00 1.46
C PRO A 48 -1.45 -1.74 0.68
N THR A 49 -1.36 -1.30 -0.56
CA THR A 49 -2.53 -0.97 -1.38
C THR A 49 -3.46 -2.15 -1.53
N ILE A 50 -2.93 -3.34 -1.85
CA ILE A 50 -3.74 -4.54 -2.12
C ILE A 50 -4.23 -5.18 -0.84
N VAL A 51 -3.34 -5.38 0.15
CA VAL A 51 -3.67 -6.18 1.33
C VAL A 51 -4.25 -5.38 2.49
N PHE A 52 -4.09 -4.06 2.49
CA PHE A 52 -4.57 -3.18 3.56
C PHE A 52 -5.51 -2.09 3.05
N THR A 53 -5.06 -1.18 2.19
CA THR A 53 -5.83 0.02 1.79
C THR A 53 -7.16 -0.34 1.15
N ILE A 54 -7.19 -1.29 0.21
CA ILE A 54 -8.44 -1.69 -0.47
C ILE A 54 -9.42 -2.39 0.49
N PRO A 55 -9.03 -3.44 1.25
CA PRO A 55 -9.93 -4.09 2.20
C PRO A 55 -10.49 -3.12 3.25
N VAL A 56 -9.66 -2.28 3.82
CA VAL A 56 -10.05 -1.29 4.83
C VAL A 56 -11.01 -0.25 4.24
N ALA A 57 -10.67 0.30 3.07
CA ALA A 57 -11.55 1.26 2.39
C ALA A 57 -12.92 0.67 2.09
N LEU A 58 -13.00 -0.56 1.58
CA LEU A 58 -14.27 -1.24 1.27
C LEU A 58 -15.15 -1.46 2.50
N GLY A 59 -14.54 -1.54 3.70
CA GLY A 59 -15.25 -1.63 4.98
C GLY A 59 -15.80 -0.30 5.49
N ILE A 60 -15.19 0.83 5.10
CA ILE A 60 -15.49 2.16 5.64
C ILE A 60 -16.37 2.98 4.69
N ILE A 61 -16.01 3.02 3.40
CA ILE A 61 -16.65 3.90 2.41
C ILE A 61 -18.06 3.43 2.02
N LYS A 62 -18.90 4.36 1.60
CA LYS A 62 -20.22 4.07 1.07
C LYS A 62 -20.12 3.33 -0.28
N LYS A 63 -21.14 2.52 -0.60
CA LYS A 63 -21.19 1.76 -1.87
C LYS A 63 -21.09 2.64 -3.11
N GLU A 64 -21.68 3.83 -3.07
CA GLU A 64 -21.64 4.84 -4.13
C GLU A 64 -20.23 5.40 -4.40
N ASP A 65 -19.35 5.38 -3.38
CA ASP A 65 -17.97 5.88 -3.48
C ASP A 65 -16.96 4.84 -3.99
N ARG A 66 -17.37 3.58 -4.12
CA ARG A 66 -16.47 2.49 -4.57
C ARG A 66 -15.92 2.69 -5.98
N GLY A 67 -16.66 3.40 -6.85
CA GLY A 67 -16.17 3.79 -8.18
C GLY A 67 -14.94 4.70 -8.10
N TYR A 68 -14.97 5.66 -7.17
CA TYR A 68 -13.84 6.56 -6.92
C TYR A 68 -12.66 5.83 -6.26
N LEU A 69 -12.94 4.85 -5.38
CA LEU A 69 -11.90 4.00 -4.82
C LEU A 69 -11.15 3.27 -5.94
N GLY A 70 -11.86 2.54 -6.79
CA GLY A 70 -11.23 1.80 -7.89
C GLY A 70 -10.45 2.70 -8.85
N ALA A 71 -11.04 3.81 -9.27
CA ALA A 71 -10.39 4.77 -10.17
C ALA A 71 -9.15 5.43 -9.50
N GLY A 72 -9.27 5.82 -8.23
CA GLY A 72 -8.19 6.45 -7.49
C GLY A 72 -7.02 5.49 -7.25
N VAL A 73 -7.29 4.24 -6.83
CA VAL A 73 -6.23 3.24 -6.66
C VAL A 73 -5.51 2.96 -7.98
N LEU A 74 -6.25 2.77 -9.07
CA LEU A 74 -5.62 2.57 -10.39
C LEU A 74 -4.78 3.78 -10.80
N ALA A 75 -5.25 5.00 -10.57
CA ALA A 75 -4.47 6.21 -10.82
C ALA A 75 -3.22 6.29 -9.94
N GLY A 76 -3.32 5.92 -8.67
CA GLY A 76 -2.18 5.85 -7.75
C GLY A 76 -1.14 4.84 -8.18
N LEU A 77 -1.55 3.62 -8.57
CA LEU A 77 -0.65 2.57 -9.04
C LEU A 77 0.19 2.99 -10.27
N ILE A 78 -0.36 3.85 -11.13
CA ILE A 78 0.38 4.40 -12.28
C ILE A 78 1.58 5.25 -11.82
N THR A 79 1.49 5.91 -10.67
CA THR A 79 2.56 6.78 -10.15
C THR A 79 3.64 6.02 -9.39
N VAL A 80 3.38 4.77 -8.97
CA VAL A 80 4.33 3.95 -8.20
C VAL A 80 5.70 3.82 -8.87
N PRO A 81 5.83 3.53 -10.19
CA PRO A 81 7.14 3.45 -10.83
C PRO A 81 7.96 4.73 -10.68
N ILE A 82 7.31 5.90 -10.80
CA ILE A 82 7.98 7.20 -10.64
C ILE A 82 8.46 7.38 -9.21
N GLY A 83 7.61 7.10 -8.23
CA GLY A 83 7.97 7.14 -6.82
C GLY A 83 9.12 6.20 -6.48
N CYS A 84 9.11 4.99 -7.01
CA CYS A 84 10.19 4.01 -6.83
C CYS A 84 11.51 4.47 -7.45
N ILE A 85 11.50 5.11 -8.63
CA ILE A 85 12.70 5.68 -9.24
C ILE A 85 13.30 6.76 -8.31
N VAL A 86 12.47 7.70 -7.88
CA VAL A 86 12.91 8.77 -6.96
C VAL A 86 13.42 8.18 -5.64
N GLY A 87 12.68 7.27 -5.03
CA GLY A 87 13.07 6.61 -3.79
C GLY A 87 14.37 5.82 -3.91
N GLY A 88 14.55 5.08 -5.01
CA GLY A 88 15.78 4.33 -5.28
C GLY A 88 17.01 5.24 -5.48
N LEU A 89 16.83 6.37 -6.16
CA LEU A 89 17.91 7.37 -6.32
C LEU A 89 18.24 8.04 -4.98
N MET A 90 17.24 8.36 -4.17
CA MET A 90 17.44 8.90 -2.82
C MET A 90 18.12 7.89 -1.90
N MET A 91 17.72 6.62 -1.96
CA MET A 91 18.35 5.54 -1.20
C MET A 91 19.85 5.44 -1.53
N ASN A 92 20.21 5.52 -2.80
CA ASN A 92 21.61 5.52 -3.23
C ASN A 92 22.38 6.78 -2.76
N THR A 93 21.69 7.91 -2.59
CA THR A 93 22.29 9.15 -2.07
C THR A 93 22.53 9.06 -0.55
N LEU A 94 21.60 8.43 0.18
CA LEU A 94 21.67 8.28 1.64
C LEU A 94 22.60 7.13 2.06
N ALA A 95 22.69 6.09 1.24
CA ALA A 95 23.52 4.90 1.47
C ALA A 95 24.31 4.56 0.19
N PRO A 96 25.41 5.31 -0.10
CA PRO A 96 26.18 5.15 -1.33
C PRO A 96 26.79 3.75 -1.51
N GLU A 97 26.96 3.01 -0.42
CA GLU A 97 27.45 1.64 -0.41
C GLU A 97 26.53 0.65 -1.17
N TYR A 98 25.28 1.01 -1.42
CA TYR A 98 24.36 0.14 -2.17
C TYR A 98 24.60 0.15 -3.68
N HIS A 99 25.26 1.19 -4.21
CA HIS A 99 25.62 1.30 -5.63
C HIS A 99 24.45 1.04 -6.60
N LEU A 100 23.21 1.40 -6.22
CA LEU A 100 22.03 1.29 -7.07
C LEU A 100 22.09 2.31 -8.19
N ASN A 101 22.60 1.92 -9.36
CA ASN A 101 22.57 2.80 -10.50
C ASN A 101 21.16 2.88 -11.14
N PHE A 102 20.94 3.92 -11.93
CA PHE A 102 19.65 4.17 -12.57
C PHE A 102 19.17 3.00 -13.44
N ILE A 103 20.10 2.33 -14.13
CA ILE A 103 19.80 1.19 -15.00
C ILE A 103 19.30 0.01 -14.17
N THR A 104 19.95 -0.28 -13.05
CA THR A 104 19.52 -1.34 -12.12
C THR A 104 18.13 -1.08 -11.55
N ILE A 105 17.84 0.18 -11.16
CA ILE A 105 16.52 0.58 -10.68
C ILE A 105 15.46 0.34 -11.76
N ILE A 106 15.67 0.85 -12.98
CA ILE A 106 14.72 0.67 -14.08
C ILE A 106 14.53 -0.81 -14.42
N GLN A 107 15.60 -1.59 -14.50
CA GLN A 107 15.52 -3.02 -14.81
C GLN A 107 14.65 -3.77 -13.81
N ASN A 108 14.80 -3.48 -12.52
CA ASN A 108 13.98 -4.09 -11.48
C ASN A 108 12.52 -3.59 -11.49
N LEU A 109 12.27 -2.38 -11.97
CA LEU A 109 10.92 -1.83 -12.09
C LEU A 109 10.18 -2.23 -13.37
N ILE A 110 10.82 -2.89 -14.34
CA ILE A 110 10.16 -3.29 -15.60
C ILE A 110 8.80 -3.98 -15.35
N PRO A 111 8.67 -4.98 -14.46
CA PRO A 111 7.37 -5.61 -14.22
C PRO A 111 6.32 -4.62 -13.71
N VAL A 112 6.69 -3.71 -12.81
CA VAL A 112 5.78 -2.69 -12.24
C VAL A 112 5.38 -1.67 -13.31
N ILE A 113 6.33 -1.25 -14.15
CA ILE A 113 6.08 -0.35 -15.29
C ILE A 113 5.11 -0.98 -16.29
N ILE A 114 5.28 -2.28 -16.59
CA ILE A 114 4.36 -3.00 -17.48
C ILE A 114 2.95 -3.02 -16.89
N ILE A 115 2.81 -3.31 -15.60
CA ILE A 115 1.51 -3.30 -14.92
C ILE A 115 0.91 -1.88 -14.98
N ALA A 116 1.68 -0.85 -14.68
CA ALA A 116 1.23 0.54 -14.77
C ALA A 116 0.77 0.90 -16.19
N ALA A 117 1.53 0.51 -17.22
CA ALA A 117 1.18 0.73 -18.61
C ALA A 117 -0.12 0.00 -19.00
N LEU A 118 -0.32 -1.24 -18.57
CA LEU A 118 -1.55 -1.99 -18.79
C LEU A 118 -2.75 -1.32 -18.09
N ILE A 119 -2.56 -0.76 -16.90
CA ILE A 119 -3.60 0.00 -16.20
C ILE A 119 -3.95 1.25 -16.99
N VAL A 120 -2.97 2.02 -17.48
CA VAL A 120 -3.20 3.21 -18.34
C VAL A 120 -4.01 2.82 -19.56
N LEU A 121 -3.60 1.78 -20.29
CA LEU A 121 -4.32 1.30 -21.47
C LEU A 121 -5.75 0.86 -21.12
N GLY A 122 -5.91 0.10 -20.04
CA GLY A 122 -7.23 -0.34 -19.58
C GLY A 122 -8.15 0.83 -19.23
N LEU A 123 -7.64 1.85 -18.55
CA LEU A 123 -8.42 3.06 -18.22
C LEU A 123 -8.70 3.92 -19.45
N TRP A 124 -7.82 3.91 -20.44
CA TRP A 124 -8.02 4.66 -21.68
C TRP A 124 -9.10 4.04 -22.57
N PHE A 125 -9.04 2.72 -22.77
CA PHE A 125 -9.96 2.03 -23.70
C PHE A 125 -11.26 1.55 -23.06
N ALA A 126 -11.24 1.18 -21.79
CA ALA A 126 -12.36 0.56 -21.10
C ALA A 126 -12.44 0.94 -19.60
N PRO A 127 -12.63 2.24 -19.25
CA PRO A 127 -12.57 2.69 -17.85
C PRO A 127 -13.61 2.01 -16.96
N GLY A 128 -14.85 1.87 -17.40
CA GLY A 128 -15.91 1.24 -16.62
C GLY A 128 -15.63 -0.22 -16.28
N PRO A 129 -15.38 -1.11 -17.25
CA PRO A 129 -14.99 -2.50 -17.01
C PRO A 129 -13.73 -2.64 -16.14
N MET A 130 -12.72 -1.79 -16.35
CA MET A 130 -11.47 -1.81 -15.59
C MET A 130 -11.72 -1.50 -14.11
N ILE A 131 -12.42 -0.41 -13.80
CA ILE A 131 -12.75 0.00 -12.42
C ILE A 131 -13.63 -1.06 -11.75
N ASN A 132 -14.66 -1.56 -12.45
CA ASN A 132 -15.54 -2.59 -11.89
C ASN A 132 -14.82 -3.92 -11.67
N GLY A 133 -13.94 -4.31 -12.60
CA GLY A 133 -13.09 -5.49 -12.46
C GLY A 133 -12.16 -5.37 -11.25
N PHE A 134 -11.53 -4.23 -11.09
CA PHE A 134 -10.64 -3.95 -9.98
C PHE A 134 -11.39 -3.96 -8.62
N ASN A 135 -12.57 -3.38 -8.55
CA ASN A 135 -13.41 -3.44 -7.34
C ASN A 135 -13.83 -4.87 -6.99
N LYS A 136 -14.15 -5.71 -7.98
CA LYS A 136 -14.42 -7.15 -7.76
C LYS A 136 -13.18 -7.89 -7.28
N PHE A 137 -12.02 -7.60 -7.85
CA PHE A 137 -10.73 -8.13 -7.41
C PHE A 137 -10.47 -7.76 -5.94
N GLY A 138 -10.60 -6.48 -5.56
CA GLY A 138 -10.44 -6.01 -4.19
C GLY A 138 -11.40 -6.71 -3.21
N THR A 139 -12.66 -6.90 -3.60
CA THR A 139 -13.64 -7.65 -2.81
C THR A 139 -13.21 -9.13 -2.65
N GLY A 140 -12.72 -9.75 -3.73
CA GLY A 140 -12.19 -11.11 -3.69
C GLY A 140 -11.01 -11.26 -2.75
N VAL A 141 -10.05 -10.32 -2.81
CA VAL A 141 -8.89 -10.25 -1.90
C VAL A 141 -9.36 -10.13 -0.45
N THR A 142 -10.32 -9.26 -0.17
CA THR A 142 -10.89 -9.10 1.17
C THR A 142 -11.49 -10.40 1.70
N ILE A 143 -12.26 -11.10 0.87
CA ILE A 143 -12.87 -12.39 1.25
C ILE A 143 -11.78 -13.42 1.58
N VAL A 144 -10.77 -13.53 0.72
CA VAL A 144 -9.66 -14.49 0.92
C VAL A 144 -8.90 -14.17 2.21
N ILE A 145 -8.50 -12.93 2.42
CA ILE A 145 -7.78 -12.51 3.63
C ILE A 145 -8.63 -12.80 4.88
N THR A 146 -9.91 -12.44 4.86
CA THR A 146 -10.82 -12.68 6.01
C THR A 146 -10.95 -14.18 6.31
N ALA A 147 -11.12 -15.01 5.28
CA ALA A 147 -11.22 -16.46 5.45
C ALA A 147 -9.93 -17.06 6.02
N LEU A 148 -8.77 -16.67 5.47
CA LEU A 148 -7.47 -17.14 5.94
C LEU A 148 -7.20 -16.69 7.38
N THR A 149 -7.54 -15.46 7.74
CA THR A 149 -7.42 -14.95 9.11
C THR A 149 -8.32 -15.75 10.07
N ALA A 150 -9.56 -16.03 9.68
CA ALA A 150 -10.48 -16.83 10.48
C ALA A 150 -9.93 -18.25 10.72
N ILE A 151 -9.35 -18.88 9.70
CA ILE A 151 -8.70 -20.19 9.82
C ILE A 151 -7.52 -20.13 10.79
N ALA A 152 -6.63 -19.14 10.63
CA ALA A 152 -5.45 -18.98 11.50
C ALA A 152 -5.85 -18.78 12.96
N VAL A 153 -6.87 -17.95 13.22
CA VAL A 153 -7.42 -17.73 14.58
C VAL A 153 -8.02 -19.02 15.14
N PHE A 154 -8.78 -19.75 14.32
CA PHE A 154 -9.37 -21.03 14.74
C PHE A 154 -8.28 -22.06 15.10
N GLU A 155 -7.26 -22.25 14.25
CA GLU A 155 -6.16 -23.16 14.49
C GLU A 155 -5.42 -22.82 15.78
N GLN A 156 -5.13 -21.53 16.00
CA GLN A 156 -4.40 -21.08 17.17
C GLN A 156 -5.19 -21.25 18.48
N ILE A 157 -6.50 -21.01 18.46
CA ILE A 157 -7.35 -21.14 19.67
C ILE A 157 -7.66 -22.59 19.98
N THR A 158 -7.95 -23.40 18.97
CA THR A 158 -8.41 -24.79 19.18
C THR A 158 -7.27 -25.80 19.21
N GLY A 159 -6.11 -25.47 18.65
CA GLY A 159 -5.00 -26.43 18.44
C GLY A 159 -5.25 -27.45 17.31
N ILE A 160 -6.38 -27.34 16.60
CA ILE A 160 -6.71 -28.19 15.45
C ILE A 160 -6.05 -27.61 14.22
N MET A 161 -5.02 -28.28 13.68
CA MET A 161 -4.28 -27.80 12.50
C MET A 161 -4.80 -28.43 11.23
N PHE A 162 -5.02 -27.61 10.21
CA PHE A 162 -5.33 -28.08 8.85
C PHE A 162 -4.03 -28.30 8.07
N PRO A 163 -3.83 -29.46 7.42
CA PRO A 163 -2.55 -29.83 6.79
C PRO A 163 -1.98 -28.83 5.78
N VAL A 164 -2.84 -28.02 5.17
CA VAL A 164 -2.45 -27.02 4.15
C VAL A 164 -2.12 -25.67 4.77
N PHE A 165 -2.71 -25.34 5.93
CA PHE A 165 -2.66 -23.99 6.52
C PHE A 165 -1.77 -23.89 7.75
N HIS A 166 -1.22 -24.98 8.25
CA HIS A 166 -0.35 -25.00 9.46
C HIS A 166 0.84 -24.03 9.36
N ILE A 167 1.30 -23.70 8.15
CA ILE A 167 2.38 -22.72 7.90
C ILE A 167 1.99 -21.31 8.37
N MET A 168 0.70 -21.00 8.45
CA MET A 168 0.20 -19.70 8.91
C MET A 168 0.29 -19.53 10.43
N VAL A 169 0.49 -20.62 11.17
CA VAL A 169 0.49 -20.62 12.63
C VAL A 169 1.87 -20.37 13.21
N GLU A 170 2.94 -20.73 12.48
CA GLU A 170 4.32 -20.58 12.96
C GLU A 170 5.18 -19.89 11.89
N ASN A 171 5.84 -18.79 12.28
CA ASN A 171 6.77 -18.10 11.41
C ASN A 171 8.09 -18.87 11.36
N PRO A 172 8.53 -19.37 10.18
CA PRO A 172 9.75 -20.16 10.08
C PRO A 172 11.03 -19.42 10.47
N ALA A 173 11.00 -18.07 10.48
CA ALA A 173 12.17 -17.23 10.72
C ALA A 173 12.49 -17.08 12.22
N ASP A 174 11.47 -17.02 13.08
CA ASP A 174 11.63 -16.73 14.51
C ASP A 174 10.84 -17.67 15.44
N GLY A 175 10.09 -18.63 14.87
CA GLY A 175 9.25 -19.56 15.63
C GLY A 175 8.04 -18.90 16.29
N SER A 176 7.75 -17.63 15.98
CA SER A 176 6.59 -16.93 16.52
C SER A 176 5.29 -17.48 15.90
N ARG A 177 4.23 -17.54 16.70
CA ARG A 177 2.91 -17.94 16.18
C ARG A 177 2.32 -16.81 15.34
N GLY A 178 1.74 -17.15 14.19
CA GLY A 178 1.25 -16.17 13.23
C GLY A 178 0.27 -15.16 13.80
N LEU A 179 -0.67 -15.58 14.67
CA LEU A 179 -1.59 -14.66 15.34
C LEU A 179 -0.88 -13.76 16.36
N ASP A 180 0.06 -14.29 17.15
CA ASP A 180 0.82 -13.52 18.13
C ASP A 180 1.69 -12.48 17.42
N SER A 181 2.35 -12.86 16.33
CA SER A 181 3.10 -11.94 15.47
C SER A 181 2.20 -10.87 14.86
N GLY A 182 1.02 -11.25 14.37
CA GLY A 182 0.04 -10.30 13.84
C GLY A 182 -0.47 -9.31 14.89
N LEU A 183 -0.78 -9.79 16.10
CA LEU A 183 -1.19 -8.94 17.22
C LEU A 183 -0.07 -8.00 17.68
N LEU A 184 1.17 -8.48 17.71
CA LEU A 184 2.33 -7.66 18.03
C LEU A 184 2.51 -6.55 16.99
N THR A 185 2.43 -6.89 15.71
CA THR A 185 2.52 -5.94 14.59
C THR A 185 1.40 -4.89 14.68
N CYS A 186 0.16 -5.31 14.92
CA CYS A 186 -0.96 -4.39 15.15
C CYS A 186 -0.71 -3.47 16.36
N GLY A 187 -0.15 -4.01 17.43
CA GLY A 187 0.23 -3.23 18.62
C GLY A 187 1.30 -2.18 18.31
N GLN A 188 2.34 -2.55 17.57
CA GLN A 188 3.40 -1.63 17.13
C GLN A 188 2.84 -0.53 16.23
N ILE A 189 1.99 -0.87 15.26
CA ILE A 189 1.31 0.10 14.40
C ILE A 189 0.46 1.05 15.25
N ALA A 190 -0.28 0.54 16.23
CA ALA A 190 -1.09 1.37 17.12
C ALA A 190 -0.24 2.37 17.93
N ILE A 191 0.93 1.95 18.44
CA ILE A 191 1.86 2.83 19.16
C ILE A 191 2.38 3.96 18.24
N VAL A 192 2.77 3.61 17.01
CA VAL A 192 3.22 4.60 16.01
C VAL A 192 2.09 5.58 15.68
N LEU A 193 0.86 5.09 15.50
CA LEU A 193 -0.31 5.93 15.22
C LEU A 193 -0.63 6.89 16.38
N ILE A 194 -0.46 6.48 17.63
CA ILE A 194 -0.62 7.36 18.79
C ILE A 194 0.33 8.57 18.69
N GLY A 195 1.56 8.36 18.24
CA GLY A 195 2.52 9.44 17.99
C GLY A 195 2.20 10.25 16.72
N ALA A 196 1.65 9.60 15.71
CA ALA A 196 1.29 10.24 14.44
C ALA A 196 0.13 11.24 14.57
N PHE A 197 -0.87 10.96 15.42
CA PHE A 197 -2.01 11.87 15.60
C PHE A 197 -1.61 13.30 16.06
N PRO A 198 -0.79 13.49 17.10
CA PRO A 198 -0.29 14.81 17.46
C PRO A 198 0.52 15.48 16.34
N MET A 199 1.32 14.71 15.62
CA MET A 199 2.12 15.21 14.50
C MET A 199 1.22 15.75 13.38
N VAL A 200 0.15 15.05 13.04
CA VAL A 200 -0.82 15.49 12.02
C VAL A 200 -1.57 16.71 12.47
N GLU A 201 -1.99 16.76 13.71
CA GLU A 201 -2.61 17.96 14.26
C GLU A 201 -1.67 19.17 14.16
N TRP A 202 -0.38 18.98 14.47
CA TRP A 202 0.63 20.02 14.29
C TRP A 202 0.81 20.42 12.81
N ILE A 203 0.90 19.45 11.89
CA ILE A 203 1.00 19.69 10.45
C ILE A 203 -0.24 20.45 9.96
N THR A 204 -1.44 20.01 10.37
CA THR A 204 -2.71 20.62 9.98
C THR A 204 -2.79 22.07 10.44
N ARG A 205 -2.42 22.36 11.69
CA ARG A 205 -2.40 23.73 12.23
C ARG A 205 -1.37 24.62 11.53
N THR A 206 -0.20 24.07 11.21
CA THR A 206 0.91 24.83 10.65
C THR A 206 0.75 25.04 9.13
N PHE A 207 0.37 23.97 8.43
CA PHE A 207 0.34 23.93 6.96
C PHE A 207 -1.08 23.84 6.38
N GLY A 208 -2.13 23.77 7.20
CA GLY A 208 -3.50 23.58 6.73
C GLY A 208 -3.90 24.60 5.66
N LYS A 209 -3.71 25.91 5.94
CA LYS A 209 -4.04 26.98 4.98
C LYS A 209 -3.27 26.89 3.65
N PRO A 210 -1.93 26.66 3.62
CA PRO A 210 -1.22 26.35 2.37
C PRO A 210 -1.76 25.13 1.64
N LEU A 211 -2.05 24.04 2.35
CA LEU A 211 -2.57 22.79 1.76
C LEU A 211 -3.99 22.97 1.22
N GLU A 212 -4.86 23.72 1.90
CA GLU A 212 -6.18 24.09 1.40
C GLU A 212 -6.10 24.87 0.09
N LYS A 213 -5.15 25.83 -0.01
CA LYS A 213 -4.91 26.58 -1.26
C LYS A 213 -4.46 25.66 -2.39
N ILE A 214 -3.55 24.72 -2.13
CA ILE A 214 -3.12 23.72 -3.09
C ILE A 214 -4.31 22.84 -3.50
N GLY A 215 -5.09 22.38 -2.53
CA GLY A 215 -6.29 21.59 -2.79
C GLY A 215 -7.32 22.34 -3.64
N ALA A 216 -7.58 23.60 -3.34
CA ALA A 216 -8.46 24.46 -4.12
C ALA A 216 -7.93 24.69 -5.55
N ALA A 217 -6.62 24.90 -5.71
CA ALA A 217 -5.97 25.02 -7.03
C ALA A 217 -6.08 23.73 -7.84
N LEU A 218 -6.09 22.57 -7.18
CA LEU A 218 -6.35 21.27 -7.77
C LEU A 218 -7.85 21.01 -8.02
N GLY A 219 -8.74 21.92 -7.61
CA GLY A 219 -10.19 21.80 -7.80
C GLY A 219 -10.88 20.87 -6.79
N MET A 220 -10.27 20.66 -5.63
CA MET A 220 -10.89 19.95 -4.51
C MET A 220 -11.71 20.93 -3.65
N ASN A 221 -12.74 20.40 -2.98
CA ASN A 221 -13.43 21.16 -1.94
C ASN A 221 -12.61 21.12 -0.62
N GLU A 222 -13.10 21.83 0.42
CA GLU A 222 -12.46 21.89 1.72
C GLU A 222 -12.21 20.51 2.33
N GLN A 223 -13.21 19.63 2.29
CA GLN A 223 -13.09 18.26 2.77
C GLN A 223 -12.08 17.43 1.99
N GLY A 224 -11.99 17.65 0.66
CA GLY A 224 -10.96 17.02 -0.18
C GLY A 224 -9.55 17.47 0.19
N SER A 225 -9.38 18.76 0.49
CA SER A 225 -8.10 19.32 0.94
C SER A 225 -7.74 18.82 2.35
N ALA A 226 -8.71 18.75 3.26
CA ALA A 226 -8.53 18.18 4.59
C ALA A 226 -8.17 16.69 4.53
N GLY A 227 -8.75 15.95 3.57
CA GLY A 227 -8.43 14.55 3.31
C GLY A 227 -6.97 14.33 2.92
N MET A 228 -6.38 15.21 2.10
CA MET A 228 -4.96 15.14 1.74
C MET A 228 -4.06 15.26 2.97
N VAL A 229 -4.43 16.13 3.91
CA VAL A 229 -3.70 16.28 5.18
C VAL A 229 -3.89 15.04 6.06
N ALA A 230 -5.12 14.53 6.14
CA ALA A 230 -5.43 13.32 6.90
C ALA A 230 -4.65 12.10 6.39
N ASN A 231 -4.46 11.96 5.07
CA ASN A 231 -3.67 10.90 4.46
C ASN A 231 -2.20 10.88 4.91
N LEU A 232 -1.63 12.03 5.27
CA LEU A 232 -0.26 12.08 5.80
C LEU A 232 -0.14 11.38 7.16
N ALA A 233 -1.26 11.25 7.87
CA ALA A 233 -1.30 10.52 9.13
C ALA A 233 -1.76 9.08 8.95
N ASN A 234 -2.91 8.95 8.30
CA ASN A 234 -3.59 7.67 8.16
C ASN A 234 -4.71 7.79 7.12
N ASN A 235 -4.70 6.89 6.14
CA ASN A 235 -5.76 6.79 5.12
C ASN A 235 -7.14 6.46 5.71
N ILE A 236 -7.23 5.80 6.87
CA ILE A 236 -8.51 5.52 7.55
C ILE A 236 -9.22 6.83 7.88
N ALA A 237 -8.51 7.83 8.39
CA ALA A 237 -9.08 9.15 8.68
C ALA A 237 -9.63 9.82 7.41
N MET A 238 -8.93 9.72 6.30
CA MET A 238 -9.38 10.23 5.01
C MET A 238 -10.62 9.48 4.49
N PHE A 239 -10.66 8.15 4.58
CA PHE A 239 -11.80 7.36 4.14
C PHE A 239 -13.09 7.69 4.92
N ASN A 240 -12.98 8.00 6.21
CA ASN A 240 -14.13 8.40 7.03
C ASN A 240 -14.80 9.69 6.56
N ILE A 241 -14.04 10.65 6.03
CA ILE A 241 -14.57 11.92 5.51
C ILE A 241 -14.79 11.90 3.99
N MET A 242 -14.46 10.80 3.31
CA MET A 242 -14.52 10.71 1.84
C MET A 242 -15.92 11.01 1.29
N GLY A 243 -16.99 10.65 2.02
CA GLY A 243 -18.37 10.90 1.60
C GLY A 243 -18.70 12.36 1.35
N GLU A 244 -18.01 13.29 2.02
CA GLU A 244 -18.23 14.74 1.95
C GLU A 244 -17.36 15.44 0.90
N MET A 245 -16.43 14.71 0.30
CA MET A 245 -15.54 15.24 -0.73
C MET A 245 -16.26 15.34 -2.08
N ASN A 246 -15.85 16.33 -2.88
CA ASN A 246 -16.26 16.37 -4.27
C ASN A 246 -15.60 15.24 -5.09
N PRO A 247 -16.10 14.90 -6.29
CA PRO A 247 -15.58 13.79 -7.09
C PRO A 247 -14.07 13.82 -7.31
N LYS A 248 -13.54 15.02 -7.55
CA LYS A 248 -12.09 15.22 -7.75
C LYS A 248 -11.29 15.02 -6.47
N GLY A 249 -11.82 15.50 -5.36
CA GLY A 249 -11.24 15.27 -4.03
C GLY A 249 -11.19 13.79 -3.68
N LYS A 250 -12.27 13.04 -3.91
CA LYS A 250 -12.30 11.58 -3.70
C LYS A 250 -11.23 10.87 -4.52
N LEU A 251 -11.14 11.16 -5.82
CA LEU A 251 -10.17 10.54 -6.71
C LEU A 251 -8.73 10.81 -6.29
N LEU A 252 -8.40 12.09 -6.05
CA LEU A 252 -7.03 12.51 -5.73
C LEU A 252 -6.58 12.00 -4.36
N ASN A 253 -7.48 12.02 -3.37
CA ASN A 253 -7.17 11.48 -2.04
C ASN A 253 -6.91 9.98 -2.07
N VAL A 254 -7.71 9.21 -2.80
CA VAL A 254 -7.47 7.77 -2.95
C VAL A 254 -6.18 7.50 -3.71
N ALA A 255 -5.90 8.26 -4.78
CA ALA A 255 -4.65 8.09 -5.53
C ALA A 255 -3.42 8.41 -4.66
N PHE A 256 -3.50 9.43 -3.81
CA PHE A 256 -2.45 9.77 -2.86
C PHE A 256 -2.27 8.69 -1.79
N ALA A 257 -3.37 8.11 -1.28
CA ALA A 257 -3.33 7.04 -0.28
C ALA A 257 -2.57 5.79 -0.76
N VAL A 258 -2.50 5.54 -2.07
CA VAL A 258 -1.75 4.40 -2.65
C VAL A 258 -0.25 4.52 -2.42
N SER A 259 0.29 5.73 -2.52
CA SER A 259 1.74 5.97 -2.38
C SER A 259 2.14 6.53 -1.02
N ALA A 260 1.17 6.85 -0.16
CA ALA A 260 1.37 7.40 1.18
C ALA A 260 0.95 6.42 2.29
N ALA A 261 0.61 5.19 1.92
CA ALA A 261 0.14 4.16 2.86
C ALA A 261 1.27 3.55 3.70
#